data_6af83757a2eddbc09073ef6d59a8e5c1
#
_entry.id   6af83757a2eddbc09073ef6d59a8e5c1
#
_cell.length_a   1.000
_cell.length_b   1.000
_cell.length_c   1.000
_cell.angle_alpha   90.00
_cell.angle_beta   90.00
_cell.angle_gamma   90.00
#
_symmetry.space_group_name_H-M   'P 1'
#
loop_
_entity.id
_entity.type
_entity.pdbx_description
1 polymer ?
#
loop_
_entity_poly.entity_id
_entity_poly.type
_entity_poly.pdbx_seq_one_letter_code
_entity_poly.pdbx_strand_id
1 'polypeptide(L)'
;MAKRQTGWTEAKISRYIKEVRGQGELAFYKPWLTIQDVPSSGRVHRFIGWNTSREHHLLSDLEFNYHCFCDWADNVMDIREQFPLDREITLQIAEELGINHPTDKRTNTPIVMTTDCFLTIREGNSIVYKARTLKFEKDLNDPRIIYCGCFWI
;
A
#
# COMPACT_ATOMS: atom_id res chain seq x y z
N MET A 1 -29.76 8.33 -5.82
CA MET A 1 -28.39 7.75 -5.90
C MET A 1 -27.73 7.86 -4.54
N ALA A 2 -27.37 6.74 -3.93
CA ALA A 2 -26.65 6.75 -2.66
C ALA A 2 -25.25 7.33 -2.87
N LYS A 3 -24.90 8.42 -2.18
CA LYS A 3 -23.56 8.98 -2.16
C LYS A 3 -22.59 7.88 -1.68
N ARG A 4 -21.61 7.49 -2.49
CA ARG A 4 -20.52 6.59 -2.05
C ARG A 4 -19.92 7.16 -0.76
N GLN A 5 -20.02 6.41 0.33
CA GLN A 5 -19.32 6.76 1.56
C GLN A 5 -17.81 6.56 1.33
N THR A 6 -17.10 7.63 1.08
CA THR A 6 -15.66 7.62 0.79
C THR A 6 -14.79 7.54 2.04
N GLY A 7 -15.38 7.61 3.24
CA GLY A 7 -14.66 7.59 4.52
C GLY A 7 -14.29 6.20 5.01
N TRP A 8 -13.32 6.15 5.93
CA TRP A 8 -12.98 4.95 6.68
C TRP A 8 -13.90 4.79 7.88
N THR A 9 -14.34 3.56 8.11
CA THR A 9 -15.12 3.15 9.28
C THR A 9 -14.63 1.77 9.73
N GLU A 10 -14.85 1.41 10.99
CA GLU A 10 -14.52 0.07 11.49
C GLU A 10 -15.25 -1.03 10.70
N ALA A 11 -16.49 -0.77 10.30
CA ALA A 11 -17.26 -1.69 9.46
C ALA A 11 -16.61 -1.92 8.08
N LYS A 12 -16.05 -0.86 7.47
CA LYS A 12 -15.33 -0.96 6.20
C LYS A 12 -14.02 -1.74 6.36
N ILE A 13 -13.26 -1.48 7.42
CA ILE A 13 -12.02 -2.20 7.73
C ILE A 13 -12.33 -3.68 7.95
N SER A 14 -13.31 -4.01 8.79
CA SER A 14 -13.75 -5.38 9.04
C SER A 14 -14.20 -6.11 7.77
N ARG A 15 -14.87 -5.40 6.86
CA ARG A 15 -15.24 -5.94 5.55
C ARG A 15 -14.00 -6.29 4.72
N TYR A 16 -12.99 -5.40 4.64
CA TYR A 16 -11.77 -5.64 3.88
C TYR A 16 -10.98 -6.83 4.42
N ILE A 17 -10.94 -6.99 5.75
CA ILE A 17 -10.34 -8.15 6.40
C ILE A 17 -11.08 -9.44 6.02
N LYS A 18 -12.41 -9.43 6.04
CA LYS A 18 -13.24 -10.58 5.61
C LYS A 18 -13.07 -10.91 4.11
N GLU A 19 -12.82 -9.91 3.29
CA GLU A 19 -12.48 -10.07 1.87
C GLU A 19 -11.06 -10.60 1.64
N VAL A 20 -10.30 -10.86 2.71
CA VAL A 20 -8.88 -11.26 2.72
C VAL A 20 -7.97 -10.32 1.95
N ARG A 21 -8.27 -9.02 1.96
CA ARG A 21 -7.42 -8.01 1.34
C ARG A 21 -6.10 -7.88 2.10
N GLY A 22 -5.01 -7.65 1.38
CA GLY A 22 -3.66 -7.62 1.91
C GLY A 22 -3.05 -8.99 2.18
N GLN A 23 -3.72 -10.07 1.78
CA GLN A 23 -3.27 -11.43 1.98
C GLN A 23 -3.04 -12.17 0.65
N GLY A 24 -2.31 -13.27 0.73
CA GLY A 24 -1.94 -14.08 -0.42
C GLY A 24 -0.58 -13.67 -1.00
N GLU A 25 -0.18 -14.40 -2.02
CA GLU A 25 1.08 -14.22 -2.75
C GLU A 25 0.85 -14.43 -4.24
N LEU A 26 1.70 -13.83 -5.07
CA LEU A 26 1.66 -13.97 -6.52
C LEU A 26 0.25 -13.72 -7.10
N ALA A 27 -0.30 -14.68 -7.82
CA ALA A 27 -1.62 -14.56 -8.46
C ALA A 27 -2.78 -14.48 -7.45
N PHE A 28 -2.59 -14.92 -6.21
CA PHE A 28 -3.63 -14.97 -5.18
C PHE A 28 -3.64 -13.75 -4.25
N TYR A 29 -2.64 -12.87 -4.36
CA TYR A 29 -2.61 -11.66 -3.56
C TYR A 29 -3.75 -10.71 -3.92
N LYS A 30 -4.39 -10.16 -2.90
CA LYS A 30 -5.44 -9.12 -3.05
C LYS A 30 -4.96 -7.81 -2.40
N PRO A 31 -4.80 -6.73 -3.17
CA PRO A 31 -4.38 -5.45 -2.59
C PRO A 31 -5.41 -4.91 -1.60
N TRP A 32 -4.94 -4.19 -0.58
CA TRP A 32 -5.81 -3.53 0.39
C TRP A 32 -6.69 -2.47 -0.27
N LEU A 33 -6.09 -1.67 -1.15
CA LEU A 33 -6.75 -0.65 -1.94
C LEU A 33 -6.67 -1.00 -3.43
N THR A 34 -7.77 -0.78 -4.11
CA THR A 34 -7.85 -0.86 -5.57
C THR A 34 -8.12 0.52 -6.17
N ILE A 35 -7.99 0.67 -7.46
CA ILE A 35 -8.30 1.92 -8.17
C ILE A 35 -9.75 2.38 -7.98
N GLN A 36 -10.65 1.48 -7.57
CA GLN A 36 -12.05 1.81 -7.31
C GLN A 36 -12.28 2.36 -5.91
N ASP A 37 -11.35 2.12 -4.99
CA ASP A 37 -11.49 2.50 -3.58
C ASP A 37 -10.96 3.91 -3.31
N VAL A 38 -10.06 4.41 -4.16
CA VAL A 38 -9.36 5.68 -3.97
C VAL A 38 -9.77 6.66 -5.08
N PRO A 39 -10.27 7.86 -4.73
CA PRO A 39 -10.40 8.94 -5.71
C PRO A 39 -8.99 9.41 -6.09
N SER A 40 -8.50 8.96 -7.22
CA SER A 40 -7.20 9.39 -7.73
C SER A 40 -7.34 10.72 -8.47
N SER A 41 -6.46 11.68 -8.17
CA SER A 41 -6.30 12.89 -8.94
C SER A 41 -5.39 12.72 -10.15
N GLY A 42 -4.66 11.60 -10.22
CA GLY A 42 -3.73 11.23 -11.27
C GLY A 42 -4.23 10.08 -12.14
N ARG A 43 -3.40 9.69 -13.09
CA ARG A 43 -3.66 8.53 -13.93
C ARG A 43 -3.49 7.25 -13.12
N VAL A 44 -4.48 6.36 -13.19
CA VAL A 44 -4.42 5.02 -12.60
C VAL A 44 -4.18 4.00 -13.70
N HIS A 45 -3.53 2.90 -13.35
CA HIS A 45 -3.19 1.84 -14.29
C HIS A 45 -3.71 0.49 -13.81
N ARG A 46 -4.17 -0.31 -14.76
CA ARG A 46 -4.36 -1.76 -14.61
C ARG A 46 -3.32 -2.44 -15.47
N PHE A 47 -2.59 -3.34 -14.88
CA PHE A 47 -1.48 -4.00 -15.54
C PHE A 47 -1.42 -5.47 -15.13
N ILE A 48 -1.28 -6.37 -16.09
CA ILE A 48 -1.07 -7.79 -15.80
C ILE A 48 0.42 -8.00 -15.63
N GLY A 49 0.85 -8.31 -14.39
CA GLY A 49 2.24 -8.55 -14.06
C GLY A 49 2.75 -9.85 -14.69
N TRP A 50 3.97 -9.80 -15.19
CA TRP A 50 4.65 -10.95 -15.77
C TRP A 50 4.96 -12.01 -14.71
N ASN A 51 5.59 -11.59 -13.60
CA ASN A 51 5.99 -12.48 -12.52
C ASN A 51 4.79 -13.03 -11.72
N THR A 52 3.77 -12.22 -11.53
CA THR A 52 2.64 -12.56 -10.65
C THR A 52 1.47 -13.18 -11.39
N SER A 53 1.38 -13.00 -12.71
CA SER A 53 0.23 -13.39 -13.55
C SER A 53 -1.11 -12.84 -13.04
N ARG A 54 -1.09 -11.68 -12.40
CA ARG A 54 -2.22 -11.02 -11.76
C ARG A 54 -2.42 -9.61 -12.30
N GLU A 55 -3.67 -9.12 -12.32
CA GLU A 55 -3.96 -7.72 -12.57
C GLU A 55 -3.55 -6.88 -11.34
N HIS A 56 -2.63 -5.95 -11.54
CA HIS A 56 -2.20 -4.99 -10.55
C HIS A 56 -2.99 -3.68 -10.67
N HIS A 57 -3.27 -3.07 -9.53
CA HIS A 57 -3.95 -1.80 -9.40
C HIS A 57 -2.97 -0.72 -8.93
N LEU A 58 -2.49 0.10 -9.86
CA LEU A 58 -1.48 1.12 -9.59
C LEU A 58 -2.13 2.50 -9.63
N LEU A 59 -1.91 3.29 -8.59
CA LEU A 59 -2.65 4.53 -8.31
C LEU A 59 -1.99 5.77 -8.91
N SER A 60 -0.80 5.62 -9.52
CA SER A 60 -0.05 6.71 -10.15
C SER A 60 0.88 6.21 -11.26
N ASP A 61 1.31 7.13 -12.13
CA ASP A 61 2.35 6.86 -13.13
C ASP A 61 3.68 6.44 -12.48
N LEU A 62 4.01 7.00 -11.32
CA LEU A 62 5.21 6.66 -10.58
C LEU A 62 5.20 5.21 -10.09
N GLU A 63 4.07 4.77 -9.53
CA GLU A 63 3.87 3.37 -9.12
C GLU A 63 3.92 2.43 -10.33
N PHE A 64 3.31 2.81 -11.44
CA PHE A 64 3.34 2.01 -12.68
C PHE A 64 4.77 1.85 -13.21
N ASN A 65 5.53 2.93 -13.33
CA ASN A 65 6.90 2.88 -13.81
C ASN A 65 7.79 2.01 -12.90
N TYR A 66 7.66 2.18 -11.59
CA TYR A 66 8.42 1.39 -10.62
C TYR A 66 8.02 -0.09 -10.67
N HIS A 67 6.72 -0.38 -10.79
CA HIS A 67 6.23 -1.74 -10.93
C HIS A 67 6.79 -2.43 -12.17
N CYS A 68 6.78 -1.77 -13.34
CA CYS A 68 7.36 -2.30 -14.57
C CYS A 68 8.85 -2.61 -14.39
N PHE A 69 9.59 -1.72 -13.71
CA PHE A 69 11.00 -1.94 -13.40
C PHE A 69 11.20 -3.19 -12.51
N CYS A 70 10.40 -3.36 -11.47
CA CYS A 70 10.46 -4.52 -10.59
C CYS A 70 10.04 -5.81 -11.30
N ASP A 71 9.01 -5.77 -12.14
CA ASP A 71 8.50 -6.94 -12.86
C ASP A 71 9.50 -7.45 -13.92
N TRP A 72 10.38 -6.56 -14.39
CA TRP A 72 11.48 -6.90 -15.30
C TRP A 72 12.72 -7.45 -14.61
N ALA A 73 12.87 -7.25 -13.30
CA ALA A 73 14.06 -7.64 -12.56
C ALA A 73 14.05 -9.14 -12.22
N ASP A 74 15.10 -9.86 -12.63
CA ASP A 74 15.22 -11.33 -12.49
C ASP A 74 15.18 -11.82 -11.03
N ASN A 75 15.53 -10.96 -10.08
CA ASN A 75 15.60 -11.30 -8.67
C ASN A 75 14.33 -10.96 -7.88
N VAL A 76 13.36 -10.26 -8.48
CA VAL A 76 12.08 -9.98 -7.87
C VAL A 76 11.13 -11.16 -8.09
N MET A 77 10.69 -11.76 -7.01
CA MET A 77 9.85 -12.97 -7.04
C MET A 77 8.38 -12.67 -6.90
N ASP A 78 8.01 -11.63 -6.14
CA ASP A 78 6.63 -11.21 -5.94
C ASP A 78 6.55 -9.70 -5.71
N ILE A 79 5.48 -9.09 -6.19
CA ILE A 79 5.20 -7.66 -6.07
C ILE A 79 3.78 -7.52 -5.54
N ARG A 80 3.63 -6.94 -4.35
CA ARG A 80 2.34 -6.73 -3.69
C ARG A 80 2.10 -5.24 -3.49
N GLU A 81 1.31 -4.65 -4.37
CA GLU A 81 0.94 -3.24 -4.29
C GLU A 81 -0.08 -3.01 -3.17
N GLN A 82 -0.11 -1.78 -2.65
CA GLN A 82 -1.03 -1.35 -1.57
C GLN A 82 -1.11 -2.37 -0.43
N PHE A 83 0.09 -2.81 0.03
CA PHE A 83 0.22 -3.79 1.09
C PHE A 83 -0.09 -3.15 2.45
N PRO A 84 -1.07 -3.68 3.21
CA PRO A 84 -1.48 -3.08 4.48
C PRO A 84 -0.44 -3.34 5.57
N LEU A 85 -0.22 -2.32 6.38
CA LEU A 85 0.50 -2.43 7.64
C LEU A 85 -0.45 -2.81 8.76
N ASP A 86 0.06 -3.52 9.75
CA ASP A 86 -0.71 -3.83 10.95
C ASP A 86 -1.09 -2.53 11.68
N ARG A 87 -2.40 -2.30 11.83
CA ARG A 87 -2.94 -1.07 12.40
C ARG A 87 -2.58 -0.91 13.87
N GLU A 88 -2.54 -2.00 14.63
CA GLU A 88 -2.22 -1.94 16.06
C GLU A 88 -0.76 -1.57 16.26
N ILE A 89 0.12 -2.17 15.46
CA ILE A 89 1.56 -1.85 15.47
C ILE A 89 1.79 -0.39 15.07
N THR A 90 1.12 0.08 14.01
CA THR A 90 1.29 1.48 13.57
C THR A 90 0.75 2.49 14.59
N LEU A 91 -0.33 2.17 15.30
CA LEU A 91 -0.84 2.98 16.42
C LEU A 91 0.17 3.03 17.58
N GLN A 92 0.74 1.89 17.95
CA GLN A 92 1.76 1.81 19.02
C GLN A 92 3.00 2.64 18.64
N ILE A 93 3.52 2.52 17.43
CA ILE A 93 4.64 3.32 16.95
C ILE A 93 4.33 4.82 17.00
N ALA A 94 3.12 5.21 16.60
CA ALA A 94 2.70 6.62 16.65
C ALA A 94 2.71 7.15 18.08
N GLU A 95 2.24 6.37 19.05
CA GLU A 95 2.26 6.72 20.47
C GLU A 95 3.71 6.84 20.99
N GLU A 96 4.55 5.86 20.70
CA GLU A 96 5.97 5.85 21.14
C GLU A 96 6.76 7.05 20.58
N LEU A 97 6.47 7.45 19.35
CA LEU A 97 7.14 8.58 18.69
C LEU A 97 6.47 9.93 18.97
N GLY A 98 5.33 9.96 19.66
CA GLY A 98 4.57 11.19 19.93
C GLY A 98 4.01 11.85 18.66
N ILE A 99 3.68 11.09 17.64
CA ILE A 99 3.14 11.57 16.37
C ILE A 99 1.67 11.14 16.19
N ASN A 100 0.93 11.93 15.41
CA ASN A 100 -0.47 11.63 15.16
C ASN A 100 -0.61 10.50 14.11
N HIS A 101 -1.26 9.40 14.49
CA HIS A 101 -1.63 8.35 13.54
C HIS A 101 -2.67 8.87 12.53
N PRO A 102 -2.53 8.55 11.24
CA PRO A 102 -3.52 8.93 10.23
C PRO A 102 -4.91 8.42 10.58
N THR A 103 -5.86 9.35 10.62
CA THR A 103 -7.24 9.09 11.07
C THR A 103 -8.23 9.75 10.11
N ASP A 104 -9.32 9.09 9.82
CA ASP A 104 -10.41 9.68 9.03
C ASP A 104 -11.08 10.80 9.85
N LYS A 105 -11.03 12.04 9.33
CA LYS A 105 -11.51 13.23 10.05
C LYS A 105 -13.01 13.23 10.33
N ARG A 106 -13.82 12.47 9.56
CA ARG A 106 -15.28 12.45 9.71
C ARG A 106 -15.74 11.40 10.70
N THR A 107 -15.06 10.27 10.74
CA THR A 107 -15.45 9.11 11.56
C THR A 107 -14.57 8.94 12.78
N ASN A 108 -13.45 9.68 12.84
CA ASN A 108 -12.39 9.53 13.84
C ASN A 108 -11.83 8.10 13.91
N THR A 109 -11.89 7.37 12.79
CA THR A 109 -11.38 6.00 12.70
C THR A 109 -9.91 6.01 12.26
N PRO A 110 -8.98 5.41 13.03
CA PRO A 110 -7.61 5.21 12.57
C PRO A 110 -7.59 4.35 11.31
N ILE A 111 -6.96 4.84 10.27
CA ILE A 111 -6.91 4.13 8.99
C ILE A 111 -5.87 3.02 9.01
N VAL A 112 -6.07 1.99 8.20
CA VAL A 112 -5.02 1.01 7.90
C VAL A 112 -4.07 1.65 6.89
N MET A 113 -2.82 1.87 7.30
CA MET A 113 -1.79 2.40 6.42
C MET A 113 -1.33 1.33 5.43
N THR A 114 -0.95 1.75 4.23
CA THR A 114 -0.41 0.85 3.20
C THR A 114 0.95 1.32 2.73
N THR A 115 1.79 0.38 2.29
CA THR A 115 2.93 0.70 1.43
C THR A 115 2.53 0.64 -0.04
N ASP A 116 3.17 1.45 -0.85
CA ASP A 116 2.92 1.46 -2.29
C ASP A 116 3.31 0.12 -2.91
N CYS A 117 4.40 -0.50 -2.41
CA CYS A 117 4.88 -1.77 -2.92
C CYS A 117 5.62 -2.58 -1.85
N PHE A 118 5.28 -3.85 -1.71
CA PHE A 118 5.98 -4.82 -0.87
C PHE A 118 6.56 -5.93 -1.75
N LEU A 119 7.88 -6.04 -1.78
CA LEU A 119 8.63 -6.92 -2.67
C LEU A 119 9.15 -8.15 -1.94
N THR A 120 9.07 -9.30 -2.59
CA THR A 120 9.83 -10.49 -2.25
C THR A 120 11.00 -10.60 -3.22
N ILE A 121 12.23 -10.54 -2.73
CA ILE A 121 13.45 -10.45 -3.55
C ILE A 121 14.38 -11.59 -3.18
N ARG A 122 14.99 -12.21 -4.20
CA ARG A 122 16.09 -13.17 -4.01
C ARG A 122 17.41 -12.41 -3.99
N GLU A 123 18.14 -12.52 -2.89
CA GLU A 123 19.51 -12.00 -2.75
C GLU A 123 20.46 -13.18 -2.49
N GLY A 124 21.14 -13.64 -3.54
CA GLY A 124 21.95 -14.86 -3.49
C GLY A 124 21.11 -16.08 -3.13
N ASN A 125 21.42 -16.72 -2.01
CA ASN A 125 20.68 -17.89 -1.49
C ASN A 125 19.58 -17.52 -0.48
N SER A 126 19.37 -16.23 -0.22
CA SER A 126 18.38 -15.74 0.75
C SER A 126 17.21 -15.08 0.07
N ILE A 127 16.05 -15.11 0.76
CA ILE A 127 14.86 -14.35 0.38
C ILE A 127 14.72 -13.21 1.37
N VAL A 128 14.58 -12.00 0.84
CA VAL A 128 14.37 -10.79 1.62
C VAL A 128 13.07 -10.10 1.22
N TYR A 129 12.47 -9.41 2.18
CA TYR A 129 11.26 -8.64 1.98
C TYR A 129 11.59 -7.16 2.08
N LYS A 130 11.12 -6.37 1.12
CA LYS A 130 11.36 -4.92 1.09
C LYS A 130 10.08 -4.16 0.86
N ALA A 131 9.71 -3.31 1.82
CA ALA A 131 8.67 -2.32 1.63
C ALA A 131 9.24 -1.10 0.89
N ARG A 132 8.45 -0.53 -0.01
CA ARG A 132 8.80 0.66 -0.78
C ARG A 132 7.65 1.64 -0.81
N THR A 133 7.94 2.86 -0.43
CA THR A 133 7.06 4.00 -0.61
C THR A 133 7.63 4.90 -1.68
N LEU A 134 6.81 5.28 -2.65
CA LEU A 134 7.22 6.02 -3.82
C LEU A 134 6.77 7.47 -3.71
N LYS A 135 7.71 8.40 -3.72
CA LYS A 135 7.45 9.84 -3.64
C LYS A 135 8.33 10.57 -4.65
N PHE A 136 7.81 11.66 -5.18
CA PHE A 136 8.65 12.58 -5.95
C PHE A 136 9.59 13.34 -5.01
N GLU A 137 10.76 13.70 -5.51
CA GLU A 137 11.77 14.46 -4.76
C GLU A 137 11.18 15.72 -4.11
N LYS A 138 10.35 16.46 -4.85
CA LYS A 138 9.67 17.67 -4.37
C LYS A 138 8.78 17.45 -3.15
N ASP A 139 8.29 16.21 -2.95
CA ASP A 139 7.37 15.87 -1.87
C ASP A 139 8.11 15.34 -0.62
N LEU A 140 9.41 15.05 -0.71
CA LEU A 140 10.20 14.47 0.38
C LEU A 140 10.35 15.41 1.58
N ASN A 141 10.16 16.72 1.39
CA ASN A 141 10.19 17.71 2.48
C ASN A 141 8.83 17.94 3.14
N ASP A 142 7.77 17.27 2.68
CA ASP A 142 6.45 17.36 3.33
C ASP A 142 6.51 16.64 4.69
N PRO A 143 6.21 17.32 5.82
CA PRO A 143 6.23 16.70 7.15
C PRO A 143 5.36 15.44 7.24
N ARG A 144 4.24 15.39 6.52
CA ARG A 144 3.35 14.22 6.50
C ARG A 144 4.04 13.00 5.91
N ILE A 145 4.89 13.19 4.90
CA ILE A 145 5.65 12.11 4.25
C ILE A 145 6.77 11.64 5.15
N ILE A 146 7.45 12.55 5.82
CA ILE A 146 8.50 12.23 6.81
C ILE A 146 7.91 11.40 7.94
N TYR A 147 6.77 11.80 8.50
CA TYR A 147 6.09 11.04 9.56
C TYR A 147 5.62 9.67 9.07
N CYS A 148 5.08 9.56 7.87
CA CYS A 148 4.75 8.25 7.30
C CYS A 148 5.99 7.34 7.19
N GLY A 149 7.17 7.87 6.90
CA GLY A 149 8.41 7.12 6.86
C GLY A 149 8.79 6.46 8.20
N CYS A 150 8.38 7.04 9.33
CA CYS A 150 8.65 6.48 10.65
C CYS A 150 7.94 5.14 10.94
N PHE A 151 6.91 4.79 10.17
CA PHE A 151 6.19 3.51 10.31
C PHE A 151 6.86 2.33 9.57
N TRP A 152 8.05 2.55 8.97
CA TRP A 152 8.74 1.56 8.13
C TRP A 152 10.02 1.00 8.76
N ILE A 153 10.19 1.16 10.04
CA ILE A 153 11.37 0.66 10.77
C ILE A 153 11.19 -0.80 11.13
#